data_407b6428e78c4737e2a37e38ad164199
#
_entry.id   407b6428e78c4737e2a37e38ad164199
#
_cell.length_a   1.000
_cell.length_b   1.000
_cell.length_c   1.000
_cell.angle_alpha   90.00
_cell.angle_beta   90.00
_cell.angle_gamma   90.00
#
_symmetry.space_group_name_H-M   'P 1'
#
loop_
_entity.id
_entity.type
_entity.pdbx_description
1 polymer ?
#
loop_
_entity_poly.entity_id
_entity_poly.type
_entity_poly.pdbx_seq_one_letter_code
_entity_poly.pdbx_strand_id
1 'polypeptide(L)'
;MTDPAPLPPRTPAPRLLADLCTVLREAPGEARGALWRLAEEGRQLDANLVRLGPGEEVGAHREDAVDVLLLVVAGTGSAGGTAVRPGSAVWLPRGAARELRAGARGLAYVTAHQRRAGLTITGRRAEAAAEGGEPACLLPLVCPGCGRVSADTRPVFCSQCGKRWPTD
;
A
#
# COMPACT_ATOMS: atom_id res chain seq x y z
N MET A 1 32.72 22.53 -20.91
CA MET A 1 31.48 22.23 -20.16
C MET A 1 31.94 21.45 -18.94
N THR A 2 31.97 22.12 -17.79
CA THR A 2 32.43 21.49 -16.52
C THR A 2 31.21 20.82 -15.89
N ASP A 3 31.30 19.52 -15.69
CA ASP A 3 30.26 18.76 -15.01
C ASP A 3 30.05 19.32 -13.59
N PRO A 4 28.81 19.54 -13.12
CA PRO A 4 28.59 20.04 -11.78
C PRO A 4 29.05 18.97 -10.76
N ALA A 5 29.81 19.43 -9.77
CA ALA A 5 30.30 18.55 -8.69
C ALA A 5 29.13 17.79 -8.02
N PRO A 6 29.31 16.50 -7.67
CA PRO A 6 28.29 15.73 -6.98
C PRO A 6 27.96 16.39 -5.63
N LEU A 7 26.66 16.51 -5.36
CA LEU A 7 26.17 17.04 -4.08
C LEU A 7 26.69 16.18 -2.92
N PRO A 8 27.12 16.81 -1.80
CA PRO A 8 27.60 16.07 -0.66
C PRO A 8 26.51 15.15 -0.10
N PRO A 9 26.88 13.97 0.45
CA PRO A 9 25.91 13.06 1.03
C PRO A 9 25.14 13.75 2.17
N ARG A 10 23.81 13.74 2.09
CA ARG A 10 22.95 14.33 3.13
C ARG A 10 23.10 13.52 4.41
N THR A 11 23.47 14.16 5.51
CA THR A 11 23.50 13.53 6.82
C THR A 11 22.07 13.10 7.21
N PRO A 12 21.85 11.83 7.57
CA PRO A 12 20.54 11.39 8.03
C PRO A 12 20.11 12.18 9.28
N ALA A 13 18.93 12.80 9.23
CA ALA A 13 18.37 13.55 10.36
C ALA A 13 16.88 13.23 10.51
N PRO A 14 16.37 13.20 11.77
CA PRO A 14 14.94 13.05 12.01
C PRO A 14 14.17 14.21 11.38
N ARG A 15 12.99 13.91 10.82
CA ARG A 15 12.08 14.92 10.27
C ARG A 15 10.64 14.51 10.43
N LEU A 16 9.76 15.48 10.64
CA LEU A 16 8.32 15.26 10.57
C LEU A 16 7.93 15.07 9.10
N LEU A 17 7.26 13.96 8.79
CA LEU A 17 6.79 13.65 7.44
C LEU A 17 5.35 14.10 7.23
N ALA A 18 4.50 13.91 8.23
CA ALA A 18 3.11 14.32 8.21
C ALA A 18 2.54 14.31 9.63
N ASP A 19 1.58 15.19 9.91
CA ASP A 19 0.66 15.06 11.02
C ASP A 19 -0.56 14.26 10.52
N LEU A 20 -0.65 13.00 10.94
CA LEU A 20 -1.68 12.08 10.45
C LEU A 20 -3.09 12.48 10.88
N CYS A 21 -3.23 13.16 12.01
CA CYS A 21 -4.52 13.69 12.45
C CYS A 21 -4.98 14.84 11.52
N THR A 22 -4.04 15.68 11.10
CA THR A 22 -4.30 16.74 10.12
C THR A 22 -4.65 16.16 8.76
N VAL A 23 -3.88 15.19 8.25
CA VAL A 23 -4.21 14.49 6.99
C VAL A 23 -5.62 13.90 7.03
N LEU A 24 -5.98 13.26 8.15
CA LEU A 24 -7.29 12.65 8.32
C LEU A 24 -8.44 13.68 8.35
N ARG A 25 -8.22 14.82 8.99
CA ARG A 25 -9.20 15.91 9.11
C ARG A 25 -9.42 16.64 7.79
N GLU A 26 -8.34 16.86 7.02
CA GLU A 26 -8.38 17.62 5.76
C GLU A 26 -8.77 16.78 4.55
N ALA A 27 -8.67 15.46 4.65
CA ALA A 27 -9.11 14.58 3.58
C ALA A 27 -10.62 14.69 3.36
N PRO A 28 -11.08 14.73 2.09
CA PRO A 28 -12.51 14.73 1.77
C PRO A 28 -13.27 13.64 2.53
N GLY A 29 -14.51 13.95 2.96
CA GLY A 29 -15.31 13.03 3.78
C GLY A 29 -15.55 11.66 3.13
N GLU A 30 -15.64 11.62 1.81
CA GLU A 30 -15.83 10.44 0.98
C GLU A 30 -14.51 9.71 0.65
N ALA A 31 -13.34 10.31 0.91
CA ALA A 31 -12.06 9.68 0.61
C ALA A 31 -11.88 8.37 1.39
N ARG A 32 -11.52 7.32 0.72
CA ARG A 32 -11.34 5.95 1.24
C ARG A 32 -9.98 5.38 0.83
N GLY A 33 -9.55 4.34 1.52
CA GLY A 33 -8.26 3.70 1.26
C GLY A 33 -7.10 4.48 1.85
N ALA A 34 -5.94 4.41 1.22
CA ALA A 34 -4.72 5.04 1.73
C ALA A 34 -4.75 6.56 1.51
N LEU A 35 -4.88 7.33 2.60
CA LEU A 35 -4.84 8.79 2.60
C LEU A 35 -3.41 9.33 2.65
N TRP A 36 -2.49 8.58 3.23
CA TRP A 36 -1.07 8.91 3.30
C TRP A 36 -0.24 7.63 3.20
N ARG A 37 0.94 7.75 2.62
CA ARG A 37 1.92 6.65 2.48
C ARG A 37 3.31 7.16 2.79
N LEU A 38 4.08 6.33 3.49
CA LEU A 38 5.51 6.56 3.65
C LEU A 38 6.21 6.38 2.30
N ALA A 39 6.75 7.48 1.76
CA ALA A 39 7.36 7.52 0.41
C ALA A 39 8.87 7.76 0.44
N GLU A 40 9.53 7.59 1.61
CA GLU A 40 10.96 7.84 1.75
C GLU A 40 11.80 6.89 0.90
N GLU A 41 12.77 7.45 0.20
CA GLU A 41 13.74 6.66 -0.55
C GLU A 41 14.63 5.86 0.42
N GLY A 42 14.96 4.62 0.05
CA GLY A 42 15.81 3.76 0.89
C GLY A 42 15.17 3.25 2.18
N ARG A 43 13.88 3.53 2.44
CA ARG A 43 13.18 3.07 3.64
C ARG A 43 13.19 1.54 3.76
N GLN A 44 13.23 1.04 4.97
CA GLN A 44 13.18 -0.39 5.29
C GLN A 44 11.78 -0.87 5.68
N LEU A 45 10.85 0.07 5.92
CA LEU A 45 9.47 -0.23 6.26
C LEU A 45 8.51 0.55 5.35
N ASP A 46 7.33 0.00 5.17
CA ASP A 46 6.19 0.68 4.57
C ASP A 46 5.18 1.02 5.66
N ALA A 47 4.58 2.21 5.57
CA ALA A 47 3.51 2.63 6.44
C ALA A 47 2.45 3.40 5.63
N ASN A 48 1.17 3.18 5.99
CA ASN A 48 0.05 3.84 5.33
C ASN A 48 -0.99 4.27 6.36
N LEU A 49 -1.54 5.47 6.20
CA LEU A 49 -2.78 5.86 6.87
C LEU A 49 -3.94 5.47 5.96
N VAL A 50 -4.83 4.62 6.45
CA VAL A 50 -5.97 4.08 5.70
C VAL A 50 -7.27 4.49 6.37
N ARG A 51 -8.26 4.88 5.57
CA ARG A 51 -9.64 5.16 6.03
C ARG A 51 -10.62 4.17 5.39
N LEU A 52 -11.43 3.55 6.24
CA LEU A 52 -12.65 2.83 5.88
C LEU A 52 -13.85 3.70 6.24
N GLY A 53 -14.84 3.76 5.37
CA GLY A 53 -16.11 4.43 5.64
C GLY A 53 -16.97 3.68 6.65
N PRO A 54 -18.11 4.27 7.07
CA PRO A 54 -19.04 3.62 7.96
C PRO A 54 -19.50 2.25 7.42
N GLY A 55 -19.34 1.20 8.21
CA GLY A 55 -19.73 -0.16 7.85
C GLY A 55 -18.88 -0.83 6.76
N GLU A 56 -17.90 -0.15 6.19
CA GLU A 56 -16.99 -0.76 5.21
C GLU A 56 -16.14 -1.86 5.85
N GLU A 57 -15.78 -2.82 5.03
CA GLU A 57 -14.95 -3.93 5.46
C GLU A 57 -13.84 -4.26 4.45
N VAL A 58 -12.73 -4.73 4.99
CA VAL A 58 -11.71 -5.46 4.25
C VAL A 58 -11.99 -6.93 4.53
N GLY A 59 -12.49 -7.65 3.52
CA GLY A 59 -12.86 -9.06 3.65
C GLY A 59 -11.68 -9.93 4.08
N ALA A 60 -12.00 -11.09 4.60
CA ALA A 60 -11.02 -12.04 5.07
C ALA A 60 -10.02 -12.38 3.95
N HIS A 61 -8.76 -12.13 4.19
CA HIS A 61 -7.66 -12.42 3.28
C HIS A 61 -6.44 -12.89 4.07
N ARG A 62 -5.49 -13.49 3.38
CA ARG A 62 -4.23 -13.93 3.97
C ARG A 62 -3.07 -13.14 3.38
N GLU A 63 -2.13 -12.76 4.23
CA GLU A 63 -0.88 -12.11 3.83
C GLU A 63 0.28 -13.00 4.32
N ASP A 64 0.99 -13.60 3.40
CA ASP A 64 2.02 -14.59 3.71
C ASP A 64 3.44 -14.00 3.72
N ALA A 65 3.62 -12.76 3.25
CA ALA A 65 4.94 -12.17 3.09
C ALA A 65 5.42 -11.39 4.32
N VAL A 66 4.53 -10.63 4.97
CA VAL A 66 4.92 -9.70 6.04
C VAL A 66 3.96 -9.72 7.22
N ASP A 67 4.53 -9.54 8.41
CA ASP A 67 3.79 -9.17 9.60
C ASP A 67 3.34 -7.71 9.48
N VAL A 68 2.19 -7.35 10.05
CA VAL A 68 1.69 -5.98 10.04
C VAL A 68 1.33 -5.53 11.44
N LEU A 69 1.86 -4.39 11.85
CA LEU A 69 1.36 -3.65 13.01
C LEU A 69 0.26 -2.71 12.52
N LEU A 70 -0.92 -2.79 13.13
CA LEU A 70 -2.04 -1.89 12.89
C LEU A 70 -2.28 -1.03 14.13
N LEU A 71 -2.32 0.29 13.95
CA LEU A 71 -2.59 1.27 15.00
C LEU A 71 -3.84 2.07 14.65
N VAL A 72 -4.88 1.99 15.49
CA VAL A 72 -6.12 2.74 15.25
C VAL A 72 -5.94 4.20 15.65
N VAL A 73 -6.25 5.11 14.71
CA VAL A 73 -6.14 6.57 14.88
C VAL A 73 -7.50 7.20 15.18
N ALA A 74 -8.55 6.76 14.49
CA ALA A 74 -9.90 7.31 14.66
C ALA A 74 -10.98 6.29 14.35
N GLY A 75 -12.20 6.53 14.81
CA GLY A 75 -13.33 5.63 14.60
C GLY A 75 -13.29 4.40 15.49
N THR A 76 -14.11 3.41 15.17
CA THR A 76 -14.20 2.12 15.89
C THR A 76 -14.48 1.02 14.90
N GLY A 77 -14.23 -0.24 15.30
CA GLY A 77 -14.48 -1.37 14.42
C GLY A 77 -14.00 -2.68 15.03
N SER A 78 -13.65 -3.62 14.17
CA SER A 78 -13.00 -4.87 14.56
C SER A 78 -11.85 -5.22 13.63
N ALA A 79 -10.84 -5.89 14.18
CA ALA A 79 -9.71 -6.44 13.44
C ALA A 79 -9.53 -7.90 13.86
N GLY A 80 -9.66 -8.84 12.92
CA GLY A 80 -9.63 -10.28 13.23
C GLY A 80 -10.66 -10.68 14.29
N GLY A 81 -11.86 -10.09 14.23
CA GLY A 81 -12.93 -10.34 15.22
C GLY A 81 -12.78 -9.60 16.55
N THR A 82 -11.64 -8.95 16.82
CA THR A 82 -11.39 -8.19 18.06
C THR A 82 -11.84 -6.73 17.91
N ALA A 83 -12.64 -6.23 18.85
CA ALA A 83 -13.07 -4.83 18.85
C ALA A 83 -11.87 -3.88 19.02
N VAL A 84 -11.84 -2.81 18.20
CA VAL A 84 -10.78 -1.81 18.21
C VAL A 84 -11.33 -0.40 18.30
N ARG A 85 -10.52 0.51 18.87
CA ARG A 85 -10.81 1.92 19.10
C ARG A 85 -9.52 2.74 18.97
N PRO A 86 -9.61 4.08 18.94
CA PRO A 86 -8.40 4.92 18.90
C PRO A 86 -7.42 4.55 20.02
N GLY A 87 -6.15 4.40 19.65
CA GLY A 87 -5.08 3.92 20.53
C GLY A 87 -4.92 2.40 20.58
N SER A 88 -5.81 1.61 19.96
CA SER A 88 -5.59 0.16 19.84
C SER A 88 -4.41 -0.13 18.93
N ALA A 89 -3.54 -1.04 19.37
CA ALA A 89 -2.49 -1.64 18.57
C ALA A 89 -2.83 -3.12 18.33
N VAL A 90 -2.82 -3.57 17.08
CA VAL A 90 -3.14 -4.95 16.69
C VAL A 90 -1.97 -5.53 15.91
N TRP A 91 -1.50 -6.68 16.34
CA TRP A 91 -0.52 -7.45 15.62
C TRP A 91 -1.20 -8.43 14.67
N LEU A 92 -0.88 -8.35 13.40
CA LEU A 92 -1.41 -9.21 12.34
C LEU A 92 -0.23 -10.02 11.76
N PRO A 93 0.04 -11.24 12.27
CA PRO A 93 1.15 -12.04 11.80
C PRO A 93 0.92 -12.49 10.35
N ARG A 94 2.02 -12.65 9.61
CA ARG A 94 1.99 -13.29 8.30
C ARG A 94 1.35 -14.68 8.38
N GLY A 95 0.63 -15.08 7.33
CA GLY A 95 -0.07 -16.34 7.28
C GLY A 95 -1.39 -16.39 8.07
N ALA A 96 -1.70 -15.41 8.92
CA ALA A 96 -2.99 -15.33 9.57
C ALA A 96 -4.08 -14.79 8.64
N ALA A 97 -5.29 -15.29 8.79
CA ALA A 97 -6.45 -14.68 8.16
C ALA A 97 -6.69 -13.31 8.81
N ARG A 98 -6.94 -12.30 7.97
CA ARG A 98 -7.12 -10.91 8.38
C ARG A 98 -8.42 -10.40 7.80
N GLU A 99 -9.22 -9.80 8.65
CA GLU A 99 -10.40 -9.05 8.27
C GLU A 99 -10.45 -7.75 9.08
N LEU A 100 -11.00 -6.71 8.50
CA LEU A 100 -11.24 -5.44 9.19
C LEU A 100 -12.66 -5.01 8.88
N ARG A 101 -13.39 -4.57 9.90
CA ARG A 101 -14.72 -4.01 9.75
C ARG A 101 -14.79 -2.68 10.46
N ALA A 102 -15.17 -1.64 9.75
CA ALA A 102 -15.43 -0.34 10.32
C ALA A 102 -16.79 -0.29 11.01
N GLY A 103 -16.88 0.41 12.13
CA GLY A 103 -18.13 0.69 12.82
C GLY A 103 -18.92 1.82 12.15
N ALA A 104 -19.99 2.27 12.80
CA ALA A 104 -20.92 3.26 12.27
C ALA A 104 -20.31 4.63 11.96
N ARG A 105 -19.14 4.94 12.56
CA ARG A 105 -18.40 6.20 12.30
C ARG A 105 -17.18 6.01 11.42
N GLY A 106 -17.05 4.86 10.76
CA GLY A 106 -15.85 4.50 10.01
C GLY A 106 -14.69 4.06 10.92
N LEU A 107 -13.55 3.77 10.30
CA LEU A 107 -12.32 3.37 10.97
C LEU A 107 -11.13 3.98 10.22
N ALA A 108 -10.24 4.66 10.94
CA ALA A 108 -8.96 5.10 10.39
C ALA A 108 -7.81 4.50 11.20
N TYR A 109 -6.86 3.95 10.50
CA TYR A 109 -5.74 3.23 11.10
C TYR A 109 -4.46 3.39 10.28
N VAL A 110 -3.33 3.27 10.97
CA VAL A 110 -2.01 3.16 10.35
C VAL A 110 -1.62 1.70 10.28
N THR A 111 -1.15 1.27 9.12
CA THR A 111 -0.42 0.01 8.99
C THR A 111 1.07 0.29 8.89
N ALA A 112 1.89 -0.52 9.57
CA ALA A 112 3.34 -0.52 9.43
C ALA A 112 3.82 -1.96 9.28
N HIS A 113 4.69 -2.19 8.31
CA HIS A 113 5.27 -3.51 8.06
C HIS A 113 6.63 -3.38 7.40
N GLN A 114 7.42 -4.43 7.44
CA GLN A 114 8.67 -4.49 6.68
C GLN A 114 8.38 -4.20 5.21
N ARG A 115 9.21 -3.37 4.58
CA ARG A 115 9.11 -3.13 3.15
C ARG A 115 9.22 -4.46 2.42
N ARG A 116 8.22 -4.73 1.60
CA ARG A 116 8.30 -5.87 0.68
C ARG A 116 9.47 -5.61 -0.25
N ALA A 117 10.36 -6.59 -0.38
CA ALA A 117 11.33 -6.55 -1.46
C ALA A 117 10.52 -6.31 -2.73
N GLY A 118 10.75 -5.18 -3.39
CA GLY A 118 10.15 -4.94 -4.69
C GLY A 118 10.42 -6.18 -5.52
N LEU A 119 9.50 -6.57 -6.38
CA LEU A 119 9.78 -7.54 -7.42
C LEU A 119 11.03 -7.02 -8.14
N THR A 120 12.20 -7.45 -7.66
CA THR A 120 13.35 -7.45 -8.52
C THR A 120 12.96 -8.45 -9.57
N ILE A 121 12.51 -7.95 -10.71
CA ILE A 121 12.48 -8.76 -11.91
C ILE A 121 13.96 -9.05 -12.15
N THR A 122 14.46 -10.10 -11.51
CA THR A 122 15.59 -10.84 -12.02
C THR A 122 15.03 -11.54 -13.26
N GLY A 123 14.61 -10.70 -14.23
CA GLY A 123 14.50 -11.15 -15.58
C GLY A 123 15.87 -11.73 -15.85
N ARG A 124 15.94 -13.04 -16.07
CA ARG A 124 16.93 -13.57 -16.96
C ARG A 124 17.15 -12.46 -17.99
N ARG A 125 18.26 -11.80 -17.90
CA ARG A 125 18.79 -11.04 -19.01
C ARG A 125 18.99 -12.13 -20.08
N ALA A 126 17.91 -12.42 -20.79
CA ALA A 126 18.00 -13.18 -22.00
C ALA A 126 19.02 -12.42 -22.82
N GLU A 127 20.06 -13.09 -23.20
CA GLU A 127 20.97 -12.71 -24.25
C GLU A 127 20.15 -12.58 -25.56
N ALA A 128 19.36 -11.56 -25.66
CA ALA A 128 18.63 -11.11 -26.81
C ALA A 128 18.54 -9.58 -26.79
N ALA A 129 19.67 -8.94 -26.47
CA ALA A 129 19.87 -7.54 -26.72
C ALA A 129 20.58 -7.39 -28.07
N ALA A 130 19.91 -7.77 -29.11
CA ALA A 130 20.35 -7.49 -30.48
C ALA A 130 19.13 -7.39 -31.39
N GLU A 131 18.11 -6.62 -30.98
CA GLU A 131 17.18 -5.95 -31.90
C GLU A 131 16.38 -4.95 -31.07
N GLY A 132 16.52 -3.65 -31.37
CA GLY A 132 15.99 -2.53 -30.63
C GLY A 132 14.47 -2.50 -30.61
N GLY A 133 13.87 -3.13 -29.64
CA GLY A 133 12.48 -2.97 -29.29
C GLY A 133 12.37 -2.38 -27.89
N GLU A 134 11.59 -1.31 -27.73
CA GLU A 134 11.25 -0.77 -26.42
C GLU A 134 10.57 -1.86 -25.56
N PRO A 135 10.86 -1.94 -24.24
CA PRO A 135 10.20 -2.90 -23.38
C PRO A 135 8.69 -2.67 -23.42
N ALA A 136 7.92 -3.76 -23.56
CA ALA A 136 6.46 -3.69 -23.61
C ALA A 136 5.89 -2.90 -22.43
N CYS A 137 5.08 -1.89 -22.72
CA CYS A 137 4.42 -1.08 -21.70
C CYS A 137 3.48 -1.95 -20.86
N LEU A 138 3.73 -2.03 -19.54
CA LEU A 138 2.91 -2.80 -18.59
C LEU A 138 1.66 -2.03 -18.13
N LEU A 139 1.46 -0.79 -18.59
CA LEU A 139 0.29 0.03 -18.24
C LEU A 139 -1.05 -0.69 -18.43
N PRO A 140 -1.27 -1.46 -19.50
CA PRO A 140 -2.53 -2.21 -19.69
C PRO A 140 -2.76 -3.30 -18.64
N LEU A 141 -1.71 -3.71 -17.92
CA LEU A 141 -1.77 -4.72 -16.86
C LEU A 141 -1.86 -4.13 -15.46
N VAL A 142 -1.89 -2.80 -15.33
CA VAL A 142 -2.05 -2.12 -14.04
C VAL A 142 -3.52 -1.99 -13.71
N CYS A 143 -3.96 -2.54 -12.57
CA CYS A 143 -5.34 -2.45 -12.13
C CYS A 143 -5.77 -0.98 -11.93
N PRO A 144 -6.82 -0.51 -12.60
CA PRO A 144 -7.28 0.88 -12.46
C PRO A 144 -7.94 1.16 -11.10
N GLY A 145 -8.14 0.13 -10.28
CA GLY A 145 -8.72 0.27 -8.95
C GLY A 145 -7.70 0.33 -7.82
N CYS A 146 -6.66 -0.50 -7.87
CA CYS A 146 -5.69 -0.62 -6.77
C CYS A 146 -4.23 -0.44 -7.22
N GLY A 147 -3.97 -0.20 -8.51
CA GLY A 147 -2.63 0.00 -9.05
C GLY A 147 -1.75 -1.25 -9.10
N ARG A 148 -2.28 -2.42 -8.79
CA ARG A 148 -1.51 -3.67 -8.86
C ARG A 148 -1.33 -4.12 -10.30
N VAL A 149 -0.13 -4.56 -10.64
CA VAL A 149 0.14 -5.21 -11.94
C VAL A 149 -0.39 -6.64 -11.91
N SER A 150 -1.20 -7.01 -12.89
CA SER A 150 -1.67 -8.39 -13.06
C SER A 150 -0.54 -9.31 -13.49
N ALA A 151 -0.54 -10.53 -12.96
CA ALA A 151 0.30 -11.60 -13.47
C ALA A 151 -0.30 -12.27 -14.73
N ASP A 152 -1.58 -12.02 -14.99
CA ASP A 152 -2.28 -12.50 -16.17
C ASP A 152 -2.10 -11.49 -17.31
N THR A 153 -1.85 -11.98 -18.52
CA THR A 153 -1.67 -11.16 -19.73
C THR A 153 -2.97 -10.59 -20.28
N ARG A 154 -4.13 -11.11 -19.87
CA ARG A 154 -5.48 -10.65 -20.20
C ARG A 154 -6.40 -10.71 -18.98
N PRO A 155 -6.17 -9.85 -17.97
CA PRO A 155 -6.96 -9.91 -16.77
C PRO A 155 -8.40 -9.44 -17.02
N VAL A 156 -9.37 -10.23 -16.57
CA VAL A 156 -10.80 -9.85 -16.59
C VAL A 156 -11.19 -9.16 -15.31
N PHE A 157 -10.66 -9.65 -14.19
CA PHE A 157 -10.85 -9.09 -12.85
C PHE A 157 -9.52 -9.01 -12.10
N CYS A 158 -9.37 -7.99 -11.27
CA CYS A 158 -8.21 -7.88 -10.39
C CYS A 158 -8.30 -8.91 -9.26
N SER A 159 -7.30 -9.77 -9.15
CA SER A 159 -7.22 -10.77 -8.07
C SER A 159 -7.07 -10.15 -6.67
N GLN A 160 -6.73 -8.86 -6.59
CA GLN A 160 -6.53 -8.15 -5.32
C GLN A 160 -7.78 -7.41 -4.84
N CYS A 161 -8.47 -6.68 -5.74
CA CYS A 161 -9.58 -5.80 -5.36
C CYS A 161 -10.90 -6.15 -6.06
N GLY A 162 -10.93 -7.19 -6.90
CA GLY A 162 -12.13 -7.64 -7.62
C GLY A 162 -12.59 -6.71 -8.75
N LYS A 163 -11.94 -5.55 -8.96
CA LYS A 163 -12.35 -4.61 -10.01
C LYS A 163 -12.19 -5.25 -11.39
N ARG A 164 -13.23 -5.09 -12.21
CA ARG A 164 -13.21 -5.55 -13.61
C ARG A 164 -12.25 -4.69 -14.43
N TRP A 165 -11.48 -5.32 -15.30
CA TRP A 165 -10.65 -4.63 -16.28
C TRP A 165 -11.53 -3.99 -17.37
N PRO A 166 -11.16 -2.80 -17.87
CA PRO A 166 -11.81 -2.25 -19.06
C PRO A 166 -11.64 -3.24 -20.20
N THR A 167 -12.72 -3.55 -20.87
CA THR A 167 -12.68 -4.26 -22.16
C THR A 167 -12.71 -3.20 -23.25
N ASP A 168 -11.65 -3.13 -24.05
CA ASP A 168 -11.68 -2.36 -25.29
C ASP A 168 -12.71 -2.94 -26.25
#